data_6e00e0832e87c07ba0c2d7cddfa8fbcb
#
_entry.id   6e00e0832e87c07ba0c2d7cddfa8fbcb
#
_cell.length_a   1.000
_cell.length_b   1.000
_cell.length_c   1.000
_cell.angle_alpha   90.00
_cell.angle_beta   90.00
_cell.angle_gamma   90.00
#
_symmetry.space_group_name_H-M   'P 1'
#
loop_
_entity.id
_entity.type
_entity.pdbx_description
1 polymer ?
#
loop_
_entity_poly.entity_id
_entity_poly.type
_entity_poly.pdbx_seq_one_letter_code
_entity_poly.pdbx_strand_id
1 'polypeptide(L)'
;TRTEERQVGYHDPLAQTFLIDDEGGVFLTSIDVFFSTKDAAIPVTVQLRNTVNGYPGQKILPFSEVTLNPSAVNTSTDGTTATKFTFSSPVYIQSNIEYCFVVMANSQDYNAYVARIGETSLDTNRTISAQPYAGVLFKSQNGMTWSAEQNEDMKFLLRRAEFSNVTGEVTLTNDSLGTRTLKQNALRTTNGSKVIRVFHPNHGMHGTSNNVTIAGVPSGTHNGIAHSDINGTYTSISNVTLDSYDITSGSSSNATATGDVGGTAITATQNRVFDVLNLGGIQTMTLPDTNIDYFVRTTTGRSVHGSETEFTLTSATNKLAVINNDNIAFTAPQMVASDINATNESISGGKSFYTILEMTTTNTKLSPVLDTQRMSAFTIQNRLNSPTSSNTPSFVDDTANTGTSSAAVYCTKPILLENNSKALDIRLTANIRSTSEVEMYFRVSTDGDKLDELSWTPFNSDGSPDSSIVPAEDDTTFKEYKYTASDINDFTSFQLKVVMKGTISSYPPVLRDLRGIALAV
;
A
#
# COMPACT_ATOMS: atom_id res chain seq x y z
N THR A 1 36.10 -16.25 32.11
CA THR A 1 35.51 -17.33 31.29
C THR A 1 35.28 -16.78 29.89
N ARG A 2 36.03 -17.31 28.91
CA ARG A 2 35.86 -16.93 27.49
C ARG A 2 34.87 -17.93 26.92
N THR A 3 33.70 -17.49 26.54
CA THR A 3 32.73 -18.31 25.79
C THR A 3 33.12 -18.20 24.32
N GLU A 4 33.59 -19.29 23.75
CA GLU A 4 33.76 -19.40 22.31
C GLU A 4 32.47 -20.01 21.74
N GLU A 5 31.75 -19.26 20.92
CA GLU A 5 30.70 -19.82 20.06
C GLU A 5 31.41 -20.56 18.93
N ARG A 6 31.31 -21.89 18.96
CA ARG A 6 31.77 -22.73 17.89
C ARG A 6 30.61 -22.97 16.94
N GLN A 7 30.69 -22.46 15.75
CA GLN A 7 29.76 -22.82 14.67
C GLN A 7 30.03 -24.27 14.31
N VAL A 8 29.13 -25.16 14.71
CA VAL A 8 29.23 -26.59 14.43
C VAL A 8 28.67 -26.80 13.03
N GLY A 9 29.51 -27.22 12.09
CA GLY A 9 29.07 -27.53 10.72
C GLY A 9 28.27 -28.83 10.65
N TYR A 10 27.46 -28.98 9.61
CA TYR A 10 26.75 -30.23 9.32
C TYR A 10 27.75 -31.31 8.87
N HIS A 11 27.55 -32.56 9.30
CA HIS A 11 28.32 -33.71 8.86
C HIS A 11 27.73 -34.28 7.58
N ASP A 12 28.53 -34.41 6.55
CA ASP A 12 28.27 -35.10 5.29
C ASP A 12 26.84 -34.93 4.73
N PRO A 13 26.36 -33.69 4.53
CA PRO A 13 25.02 -33.47 4.00
C PRO A 13 24.85 -34.08 2.60
N LEU A 14 23.65 -34.58 2.34
CA LEU A 14 23.24 -35.15 1.06
C LEU A 14 22.24 -34.20 0.38
N ALA A 15 22.33 -34.06 -0.92
CA ALA A 15 21.33 -33.36 -1.70
C ALA A 15 20.90 -34.20 -2.91
N GLN A 16 19.62 -34.17 -3.22
CA GLN A 16 19.08 -34.82 -4.42
C GLN A 16 18.36 -33.78 -5.26
N THR A 17 18.74 -33.65 -6.51
CA THR A 17 18.00 -32.80 -7.44
C THR A 17 16.78 -33.52 -7.99
N PHE A 18 15.77 -32.74 -8.38
CA PHE A 18 14.55 -33.22 -9.00
C PHE A 18 13.95 -32.18 -9.92
N LEU A 19 13.13 -32.62 -10.85
CA LEU A 19 12.42 -31.80 -11.82
C LEU A 19 10.92 -32.11 -11.75
N ILE A 20 10.09 -31.09 -11.87
CA ILE A 20 8.63 -31.23 -12.01
C ILE A 20 8.28 -30.87 -13.46
N ASP A 21 7.56 -31.72 -14.14
CA ASP A 21 7.09 -31.55 -15.53
C ASP A 21 5.59 -31.21 -15.64
N ASP A 22 4.89 -31.15 -14.52
CA ASP A 22 3.48 -30.70 -14.47
C ASP A 22 3.37 -29.27 -15.01
N GLU A 23 2.49 -29.04 -15.96
CA GLU A 23 2.24 -27.72 -16.55
C GLU A 23 1.82 -26.73 -15.46
N GLY A 24 2.46 -25.55 -15.45
CA GLY A 24 2.27 -24.54 -14.42
C GLY A 24 2.95 -24.82 -13.09
N GLY A 25 3.58 -26.02 -12.89
CA GLY A 25 4.25 -26.40 -11.66
C GLY A 25 3.32 -27.05 -10.63
N VAL A 26 3.80 -27.18 -9.41
CA VAL A 26 3.04 -27.78 -8.30
C VAL A 26 3.38 -27.10 -6.97
N PHE A 27 2.52 -27.31 -5.98
CA PHE A 27 2.81 -26.93 -4.59
C PHE A 27 3.17 -28.15 -3.77
N LEU A 28 4.42 -28.29 -3.35
CA LEU A 28 4.85 -29.37 -2.46
C LEU A 28 4.43 -29.09 -1.02
N THR A 29 3.90 -30.14 -0.38
CA THR A 29 3.45 -30.09 1.02
C THR A 29 4.41 -30.79 1.97
N SER A 30 5.12 -31.81 1.48
CA SER A 30 6.07 -32.58 2.28
C SER A 30 7.02 -33.39 1.41
N ILE A 31 8.12 -33.82 2.03
CA ILE A 31 9.06 -34.80 1.48
C ILE A 31 9.15 -35.95 2.46
N ASP A 32 9.07 -37.16 1.94
CA ASP A 32 9.37 -38.40 2.67
C ASP A 32 10.82 -38.80 2.35
N VAL A 33 11.64 -39.01 3.38
CA VAL A 33 13.01 -39.53 3.31
C VAL A 33 13.07 -40.82 4.10
N PHE A 34 13.88 -41.77 3.66
CA PHE A 34 13.97 -43.09 4.26
C PHE A 34 15.33 -43.27 4.93
N PHE A 35 15.33 -43.59 6.23
CA PHE A 35 16.53 -43.78 7.04
C PHE A 35 16.69 -45.20 7.50
N SER A 36 17.94 -45.72 7.49
CA SER A 36 18.30 -46.98 8.12
C SER A 36 18.70 -46.81 9.58
N THR A 37 19.34 -45.67 9.90
CA THR A 37 19.77 -45.34 11.26
C THR A 37 19.46 -43.85 11.56
N LYS A 38 19.46 -43.49 12.84
CA LYS A 38 19.28 -42.14 13.32
C LYS A 38 20.08 -41.89 14.59
N ASP A 39 20.40 -40.62 14.84
CA ASP A 39 20.97 -40.17 16.12
C ASP A 39 19.93 -40.25 17.24
N ALA A 40 20.40 -40.41 18.47
CA ALA A 40 19.55 -40.48 19.66
C ALA A 40 19.10 -39.09 20.18
N ALA A 41 19.87 -38.04 19.90
CA ALA A 41 19.71 -36.72 20.49
C ALA A 41 19.72 -35.56 19.46
N ILE A 42 20.47 -35.69 18.38
CA ILE A 42 20.69 -34.61 17.42
C ILE A 42 19.60 -34.63 16.33
N PRO A 43 18.93 -33.49 16.06
CA PRO A 43 17.87 -33.42 15.03
C PRO A 43 18.44 -33.48 13.61
N VAL A 44 17.56 -33.81 12.65
CA VAL A 44 17.83 -33.78 11.21
C VAL A 44 16.97 -32.74 10.55
N THR A 45 17.56 -32.00 9.59
CA THR A 45 16.90 -30.92 8.86
C THR A 45 16.83 -31.25 7.36
N VAL A 46 15.69 -30.95 6.76
CA VAL A 46 15.49 -30.96 5.31
C VAL A 46 15.17 -29.55 4.83
N GLN A 47 15.77 -29.15 3.72
CA GLN A 47 15.53 -27.87 3.06
C GLN A 47 15.32 -28.09 1.56
N LEU A 48 14.37 -27.35 0.95
CA LEU A 48 14.33 -27.19 -0.51
C LEU A 48 15.20 -26.00 -0.91
N ARG A 49 16.02 -26.19 -1.93
CA ARG A 49 16.91 -25.15 -2.46
C ARG A 49 16.82 -25.05 -3.98
N ASN A 50 17.17 -23.89 -4.50
CA ASN A 50 17.43 -23.73 -5.93
C ASN A 50 18.69 -24.50 -6.34
N THR A 51 18.82 -24.75 -7.63
CA THR A 51 20.10 -25.19 -8.24
C THR A 51 20.78 -24.02 -8.93
N VAL A 52 22.11 -24.10 -9.04
CA VAL A 52 22.94 -23.15 -9.78
C VAL A 52 23.89 -23.95 -10.67
N ASN A 53 23.75 -23.84 -11.98
CA ASN A 53 24.49 -24.65 -12.95
C ASN A 53 24.39 -26.17 -12.71
N GLY A 54 23.21 -26.65 -12.29
CA GLY A 54 22.97 -28.06 -12.00
C GLY A 54 23.48 -28.54 -10.63
N TYR A 55 24.07 -27.66 -9.81
CA TYR A 55 24.54 -27.98 -8.45
C TYR A 55 23.59 -27.39 -7.38
N PRO A 56 23.52 -28.04 -6.19
CA PRO A 56 22.74 -27.48 -5.07
C PRO A 56 23.18 -26.07 -4.71
N GLY A 57 22.23 -25.12 -4.81
CA GLY A 57 22.43 -23.72 -4.45
C GLY A 57 22.31 -23.49 -2.94
N GLN A 58 22.47 -22.23 -2.54
CA GLN A 58 22.36 -21.83 -1.14
C GLN A 58 21.02 -21.17 -0.79
N LYS A 59 20.22 -20.81 -1.81
CA LYS A 59 18.94 -20.14 -1.61
C LYS A 59 17.89 -21.18 -1.22
N ILE A 60 17.45 -21.11 0.04
CA ILE A 60 16.34 -21.91 0.58
C ILE A 60 15.02 -21.31 0.08
N LEU A 61 14.12 -22.16 -0.40
CA LEU A 61 12.78 -21.74 -0.77
C LEU A 61 11.97 -21.36 0.49
N PRO A 62 11.15 -20.33 0.45
CA PRO A 62 10.31 -19.97 1.61
C PRO A 62 9.47 -21.16 2.09
N PHE A 63 9.33 -21.29 3.42
CA PHE A 63 8.54 -22.33 4.11
C PHE A 63 9.04 -23.77 3.96
N SER A 64 10.17 -24.01 3.34
CA SER A 64 10.65 -25.35 2.98
C SER A 64 11.69 -25.95 3.93
N GLU A 65 12.06 -25.25 4.99
CA GLU A 65 12.97 -25.79 6.00
C GLU A 65 12.18 -26.49 7.11
N VAL A 66 12.52 -27.76 7.35
CA VAL A 66 11.88 -28.58 8.39
C VAL A 66 12.94 -29.31 9.19
N THR A 67 12.93 -29.13 10.50
CA THR A 67 13.79 -29.86 11.43
C THR A 67 12.97 -30.84 12.27
N LEU A 68 13.37 -32.08 12.30
CA LEU A 68 12.75 -33.13 13.10
C LEU A 68 13.68 -33.61 14.20
N ASN A 69 13.14 -33.72 15.41
CA ASN A 69 13.82 -34.40 16.51
C ASN A 69 13.92 -35.92 16.25
N PRO A 70 14.91 -36.62 16.81
CA PRO A 70 15.09 -38.05 16.59
C PRO A 70 13.85 -38.92 16.91
N SER A 71 13.02 -38.47 17.85
CA SER A 71 11.76 -39.16 18.21
C SER A 71 10.73 -39.19 17.08
N ALA A 72 10.80 -38.20 16.15
CA ALA A 72 9.91 -38.10 14.99
C ALA A 72 10.52 -38.75 13.73
N VAL A 73 11.74 -39.24 13.79
CA VAL A 73 12.41 -39.92 12.69
C VAL A 73 12.17 -41.40 12.76
N ASN A 74 11.63 -41.95 11.69
CA ASN A 74 11.44 -43.38 11.52
C ASN A 74 12.66 -44.03 10.86
N THR A 75 12.96 -45.28 11.24
CA THR A 75 14.00 -46.09 10.61
C THR A 75 13.45 -47.46 10.26
N SER A 76 14.02 -48.10 9.25
CA SER A 76 13.71 -49.48 8.88
C SER A 76 14.95 -50.18 8.34
N THR A 77 14.97 -51.52 8.34
CA THR A 77 16.07 -52.33 7.81
C THR A 77 15.95 -52.57 6.30
N ASP A 78 14.81 -52.27 5.71
CA ASP A 78 14.47 -52.54 4.32
C ASP A 78 14.13 -51.28 3.49
N GLY A 79 14.18 -50.10 4.12
CA GLY A 79 13.87 -48.84 3.47
C GLY A 79 12.38 -48.64 3.16
N THR A 80 11.47 -49.36 3.78
CA THR A 80 10.02 -49.24 3.51
C THR A 80 9.33 -48.18 4.37
N THR A 81 9.91 -47.81 5.52
CA THR A 81 9.30 -46.85 6.45
C THR A 81 9.81 -45.44 6.21
N ALA A 82 8.89 -44.58 5.84
CA ALA A 82 9.21 -43.18 5.54
C ALA A 82 9.28 -42.30 6.80
N THR A 83 10.19 -41.33 6.78
CA THR A 83 10.15 -40.14 7.65
C THR A 83 9.63 -38.97 6.85
N LYS A 84 8.50 -38.42 7.29
CA LYS A 84 7.81 -37.33 6.58
C LYS A 84 8.21 -35.96 7.13
N PHE A 85 8.78 -35.12 6.28
CA PHE A 85 9.08 -33.72 6.55
C PHE A 85 7.98 -32.85 5.96
N THR A 86 7.06 -32.38 6.80
CA THR A 86 5.91 -31.56 6.38
C THR A 86 6.28 -30.08 6.43
N PHE A 87 6.13 -29.37 5.33
CA PHE A 87 6.40 -27.93 5.25
C PHE A 87 5.36 -27.13 6.03
N SER A 88 5.78 -25.98 6.55
CA SER A 88 4.90 -25.07 7.30
C SER A 88 3.80 -24.45 6.42
N SER A 89 4.03 -24.37 5.11
CA SER A 89 3.09 -23.95 4.08
C SER A 89 3.44 -24.66 2.78
N PRO A 90 2.48 -24.87 1.84
CA PRO A 90 2.79 -25.42 0.52
C PRO A 90 3.83 -24.56 -0.21
N VAL A 91 4.85 -25.21 -0.77
CA VAL A 91 5.96 -24.57 -1.46
C VAL A 91 5.80 -24.71 -2.96
N TYR A 92 5.70 -23.60 -3.68
CA TYR A 92 5.57 -23.60 -5.12
C TYR A 92 6.89 -24.01 -5.80
N ILE A 93 6.79 -25.00 -6.68
CA ILE A 93 7.87 -25.50 -7.55
C ILE A 93 7.47 -25.26 -8.99
N GLN A 94 8.26 -24.48 -9.68
CA GLN A 94 8.02 -24.12 -11.07
C GLN A 94 8.29 -25.31 -12.00
N SER A 95 7.46 -25.46 -13.03
CA SER A 95 7.63 -26.48 -14.07
C SER A 95 8.95 -26.32 -14.83
N ASN A 96 9.57 -27.44 -15.14
CA ASN A 96 10.81 -27.50 -15.95
C ASN A 96 12.00 -26.71 -15.37
N ILE A 97 11.98 -26.40 -14.08
CA ILE A 97 13.10 -25.85 -13.34
C ILE A 97 13.61 -26.90 -12.36
N GLU A 98 14.92 -27.12 -12.39
CA GLU A 98 15.55 -28.05 -11.45
C GLU A 98 15.68 -27.42 -10.06
N TYR A 99 15.28 -28.17 -9.05
CA TYR A 99 15.45 -27.87 -7.64
C TYR A 99 16.15 -29.03 -6.94
N CYS A 100 16.58 -28.82 -5.72
CA CYS A 100 17.09 -29.90 -4.88
C CYS A 100 16.52 -29.82 -3.48
N PHE A 101 16.44 -30.96 -2.82
CA PHE A 101 16.31 -31.00 -1.38
C PHE A 101 17.63 -31.43 -0.75
N VAL A 102 17.93 -30.86 0.41
CA VAL A 102 19.17 -31.11 1.15
C VAL A 102 18.79 -31.71 2.50
N VAL A 103 19.38 -32.85 2.83
CA VAL A 103 19.25 -33.51 4.13
C VAL A 103 20.54 -33.29 4.89
N MET A 104 20.45 -32.74 6.10
CA MET A 104 21.61 -32.39 6.90
C MET A 104 21.37 -32.63 8.39
N ALA A 105 22.39 -33.09 9.06
CA ALA A 105 22.43 -33.26 10.51
C ALA A 105 23.83 -32.95 11.04
N ASN A 106 23.93 -32.59 12.31
CA ASN A 106 25.23 -32.46 12.98
C ASN A 106 25.61 -33.77 13.65
N SER A 107 25.40 -34.89 12.95
CA SER A 107 25.66 -36.23 13.41
C SER A 107 25.96 -37.15 12.23
N GLN A 108 26.82 -38.16 12.44
CA GLN A 108 27.15 -39.20 11.48
C GLN A 108 26.18 -40.39 11.53
N ASP A 109 25.27 -40.43 12.48
CA ASP A 109 24.39 -41.57 12.74
C ASP A 109 23.15 -41.60 11.84
N TYR A 110 22.91 -40.54 11.05
CA TYR A 110 21.83 -40.52 10.07
C TYR A 110 22.28 -41.13 8.75
N ASN A 111 21.78 -42.33 8.42
CA ASN A 111 22.04 -42.97 7.15
C ASN A 111 20.75 -43.05 6.32
N ALA A 112 20.73 -42.39 5.18
CA ALA A 112 19.61 -42.42 4.24
C ALA A 112 19.76 -43.55 3.22
N TYR A 113 18.64 -44.12 2.78
CA TYR A 113 18.61 -45.14 1.73
C TYR A 113 18.88 -44.50 0.36
N VAL A 114 19.78 -45.12 -0.40
CA VAL A 114 20.08 -44.78 -1.80
C VAL A 114 19.89 -46.01 -2.68
N ALA A 115 19.58 -45.80 -3.95
CA ALA A 115 19.58 -46.80 -5.00
C ALA A 115 20.83 -46.63 -5.86
N ARG A 116 21.61 -47.70 -6.04
CA ARG A 116 22.79 -47.69 -6.91
C ARG A 116 22.59 -48.62 -8.10
N ILE A 117 22.90 -48.13 -9.30
CA ILE A 117 22.83 -48.93 -10.54
C ILE A 117 23.77 -50.16 -10.41
N GLY A 118 23.24 -51.33 -10.75
CA GLY A 118 23.94 -52.62 -10.65
C GLY A 118 23.81 -53.36 -9.32
N GLU A 119 23.32 -52.69 -8.26
CA GLU A 119 23.04 -53.29 -6.97
C GLU A 119 21.66 -53.96 -6.94
N THR A 120 21.46 -54.85 -5.99
CA THR A 120 20.19 -55.56 -5.80
C THR A 120 19.28 -54.78 -4.85
N SER A 121 18.03 -54.56 -5.25
CA SER A 121 17.01 -53.92 -4.42
C SER A 121 16.71 -54.76 -3.18
N LEU A 122 16.67 -54.14 -2.01
CA LEU A 122 16.43 -54.80 -0.73
C LEU A 122 15.02 -55.41 -0.58
N ASP A 123 14.06 -54.80 -1.29
CA ASP A 123 12.63 -55.19 -1.18
C ASP A 123 12.17 -56.19 -2.25
N THR A 124 12.74 -56.17 -3.44
CA THR A 124 12.26 -56.97 -4.58
C THR A 124 13.27 -58.00 -5.10
N ASN A 125 14.48 -58.03 -4.58
CA ASN A 125 15.58 -58.85 -5.06
C ASN A 125 15.90 -58.68 -6.57
N ARG A 126 15.52 -57.53 -7.16
CA ARG A 126 15.81 -57.20 -8.57
C ARG A 126 17.02 -56.30 -8.67
N THR A 127 17.81 -56.49 -9.72
CA THR A 127 18.93 -55.60 -10.01
C THR A 127 18.38 -54.21 -10.45
N ILE A 128 18.88 -53.16 -9.85
CA ILE A 128 18.59 -51.77 -10.20
C ILE A 128 19.27 -51.46 -11.52
N SER A 129 18.49 -51.30 -12.60
CA SER A 129 19.00 -51.14 -13.96
C SER A 129 18.81 -49.72 -14.54
N ALA A 130 18.01 -48.90 -13.86
CA ALA A 130 17.71 -47.54 -14.31
C ALA A 130 17.38 -46.64 -13.14
N GLN A 131 17.65 -45.35 -13.33
CA GLN A 131 17.17 -44.25 -12.48
C GLN A 131 15.94 -43.63 -13.17
N PRO A 132 14.73 -43.79 -12.60
CA PRO A 132 13.49 -43.43 -13.28
C PRO A 132 13.25 -41.92 -13.32
N TYR A 133 13.96 -41.12 -12.53
CA TYR A 133 13.77 -39.65 -12.43
C TYR A 133 15.01 -38.90 -12.88
N ALA A 134 14.78 -37.78 -13.58
CA ALA A 134 15.82 -36.84 -13.95
C ALA A 134 16.30 -36.08 -12.70
N GLY A 135 17.40 -36.48 -12.13
CA GLY A 135 17.99 -35.87 -10.95
C GLY A 135 19.34 -36.50 -10.64
N VAL A 136 20.11 -35.90 -9.76
CA VAL A 136 21.45 -36.36 -9.37
C VAL A 136 21.60 -36.26 -7.87
N LEU A 137 22.17 -37.29 -7.26
CA LEU A 137 22.59 -37.26 -5.85
C LEU A 137 23.91 -36.47 -5.74
N PHE A 138 23.99 -35.63 -4.75
CA PHE A 138 25.19 -34.88 -4.40
C PHE A 138 25.60 -35.18 -2.96
N LYS A 139 26.90 -35.36 -2.75
CA LYS A 139 27.55 -35.53 -1.45
C LYS A 139 28.39 -34.31 -1.13
N SER A 140 28.43 -33.90 0.12
CA SER A 140 29.23 -32.76 0.57
C SER A 140 29.80 -33.04 1.95
N GLN A 141 30.96 -32.46 2.25
CA GLN A 141 31.54 -32.47 3.61
C GLN A 141 31.24 -31.17 4.39
N ASN A 142 30.83 -30.11 3.69
CA ASN A 142 30.69 -28.77 4.29
C ASN A 142 29.35 -28.08 3.96
N GLY A 143 28.45 -28.75 3.20
CA GLY A 143 27.18 -28.18 2.77
C GLY A 143 27.26 -27.05 1.73
N MET A 144 28.47 -26.74 1.24
CA MET A 144 28.74 -25.68 0.27
C MET A 144 29.38 -26.18 -1.01
N THR A 145 30.25 -27.19 -0.91
CA THR A 145 30.93 -27.81 -2.05
C THR A 145 30.35 -29.20 -2.26
N TRP A 146 29.87 -29.46 -3.47
CA TRP A 146 29.12 -30.66 -3.82
C TRP A 146 29.82 -31.50 -4.85
N SER A 147 29.84 -32.82 -4.64
CA SER A 147 30.31 -33.81 -5.61
C SER A 147 29.10 -34.61 -6.11
N ALA A 148 28.93 -34.65 -7.43
CA ALA A 148 27.84 -35.37 -8.07
C ALA A 148 28.11 -36.89 -8.11
N GLU A 149 27.10 -37.68 -7.79
CA GLU A 149 27.11 -39.15 -7.87
C GLU A 149 26.13 -39.61 -8.95
N GLN A 150 26.64 -39.98 -10.10
CA GLN A 150 25.82 -40.28 -11.29
C GLN A 150 25.17 -41.66 -11.25
N ASN A 151 25.63 -42.56 -10.37
CA ASN A 151 25.17 -43.93 -10.30
C ASN A 151 24.28 -44.20 -9.08
N GLU A 152 24.03 -43.21 -8.26
CA GLU A 152 23.27 -43.32 -7.03
C GLU A 152 22.20 -42.21 -6.98
N ASP A 153 21.00 -42.60 -6.50
CA ASP A 153 19.93 -41.64 -6.15
C ASP A 153 19.40 -41.93 -4.75
N MET A 154 19.03 -40.90 -4.02
CA MET A 154 18.38 -41.02 -2.73
C MET A 154 16.95 -41.58 -2.90
N LYS A 155 16.53 -42.47 -2.01
CA LYS A 155 15.13 -42.87 -1.97
C LYS A 155 14.29 -41.79 -1.32
N PHE A 156 13.32 -41.23 -2.05
CA PHE A 156 12.43 -40.17 -1.58
C PHE A 156 11.05 -40.22 -2.21
N LEU A 157 10.10 -39.49 -1.62
CA LEU A 157 8.77 -39.29 -2.19
C LEU A 157 8.36 -37.84 -1.97
N LEU A 158 8.00 -37.13 -3.04
CA LEU A 158 7.44 -35.79 -2.98
C LEU A 158 5.92 -35.86 -2.90
N ARG A 159 5.32 -35.06 -2.02
CA ARG A 159 3.87 -34.94 -1.91
C ARG A 159 3.45 -33.53 -2.27
N ARG A 160 2.44 -33.41 -3.12
CA ARG A 160 1.87 -32.14 -3.54
C ARG A 160 0.52 -31.86 -2.90
N ALA A 161 0.14 -30.60 -2.89
CA ALA A 161 -1.21 -30.16 -2.57
C ALA A 161 -2.19 -30.54 -3.69
N GLU A 162 -3.43 -30.74 -3.30
CA GLU A 162 -4.57 -30.81 -4.19
C GLU A 162 -5.58 -29.75 -3.72
N PHE A 163 -5.90 -28.79 -4.60
CA PHE A 163 -6.80 -27.69 -4.32
C PHE A 163 -8.20 -28.01 -4.84
N SER A 164 -9.23 -27.60 -4.10
CA SER A 164 -10.61 -27.68 -4.58
C SER A 164 -10.89 -26.55 -5.58
N ASN A 165 -11.81 -26.79 -6.52
CA ASN A 165 -12.25 -25.79 -7.50
C ASN A 165 -13.28 -24.83 -6.89
N VAL A 166 -13.07 -24.35 -5.69
CA VAL A 166 -13.93 -23.38 -5.02
C VAL A 166 -13.21 -22.04 -4.90
N THR A 167 -13.96 -20.99 -4.80
CA THR A 167 -13.43 -19.66 -4.53
C THR A 167 -12.97 -19.60 -3.08
N GLY A 168 -11.73 -19.19 -2.87
CA GLY A 168 -11.18 -18.82 -1.56
C GLY A 168 -11.18 -17.30 -1.42
N GLU A 169 -11.35 -16.80 -0.20
CA GLU A 169 -11.34 -15.36 0.08
C GLU A 169 -10.29 -15.03 1.14
N VAL A 170 -9.58 -13.94 0.90
CA VAL A 170 -8.69 -13.32 1.89
C VAL A 170 -9.17 -11.91 2.16
N THR A 171 -9.56 -11.63 3.39
CA THR A 171 -9.95 -10.29 3.83
C THR A 171 -8.82 -9.65 4.62
N LEU A 172 -8.34 -8.51 4.14
CA LEU A 172 -7.30 -7.71 4.77
C LEU A 172 -7.93 -6.44 5.34
N THR A 173 -7.62 -6.16 6.61
CA THR A 173 -8.22 -5.04 7.34
C THR A 173 -7.15 -4.10 7.86
N ASN A 174 -7.46 -2.81 7.94
CA ASN A 174 -6.62 -1.83 8.62
C ASN A 174 -7.28 -1.34 9.90
N ASP A 175 -6.50 -0.70 10.77
CA ASP A 175 -7.02 -0.03 11.93
C ASP A 175 -7.83 1.22 11.55
N SER A 176 -8.79 1.59 12.43
CA SER A 176 -9.60 2.79 12.22
C SER A 176 -8.73 4.05 12.20
N LEU A 177 -8.91 4.84 11.17
CA LEU A 177 -8.31 6.17 11.04
C LEU A 177 -9.26 7.25 11.61
N GLY A 178 -8.77 8.46 11.80
CA GLY A 178 -9.61 9.64 12.01
C GLY A 178 -9.83 10.11 13.44
N THR A 179 -9.33 9.44 14.47
CA THR A 179 -9.27 10.02 15.82
C THR A 179 -7.92 10.68 16.04
N ARG A 180 -7.93 11.97 16.33
CA ARG A 180 -6.72 12.74 16.62
C ARG A 180 -6.83 13.44 17.97
N THR A 181 -5.77 13.38 18.74
CA THR A 181 -5.61 14.25 19.91
C THR A 181 -5.21 15.63 19.41
N LEU A 182 -5.97 16.64 19.81
CA LEU A 182 -5.71 18.02 19.46
C LEU A 182 -4.68 18.61 20.44
N LYS A 183 -4.10 19.75 20.03
CA LYS A 183 -3.21 20.48 20.94
C LYS A 183 -3.97 21.05 22.14
N GLN A 184 -3.24 21.42 23.16
CA GLN A 184 -3.82 22.03 24.37
C GLN A 184 -4.70 23.25 24.02
N ASN A 185 -5.89 23.30 24.62
CA ASN A 185 -6.87 24.37 24.45
C ASN A 185 -7.23 24.64 22.99
N ALA A 186 -7.46 23.58 22.22
CA ALA A 186 -7.77 23.66 20.80
C ALA A 186 -9.17 24.23 20.48
N LEU A 187 -9.95 24.57 21.49
CA LEU A 187 -11.29 25.14 21.34
C LEU A 187 -11.29 26.62 21.69
N ARG A 188 -11.86 27.44 20.83
CA ARG A 188 -11.99 28.89 21.06
C ARG A 188 -13.47 29.27 21.14
N THR A 189 -13.86 29.80 22.28
CA THR A 189 -15.18 30.41 22.50
C THR A 189 -15.17 31.88 22.12
N THR A 190 -16.35 32.40 21.78
CA THR A 190 -16.56 33.84 21.56
C THR A 190 -17.69 34.33 22.48
N ASN A 191 -17.44 35.39 23.23
CA ASN A 191 -18.43 35.96 24.13
C ASN A 191 -19.75 36.25 23.40
N GLY A 192 -20.84 35.83 24.00
CA GLY A 192 -22.19 36.00 23.43
C GLY A 192 -22.56 34.98 22.35
N SER A 193 -21.73 33.97 22.08
CA SER A 193 -21.96 32.97 21.03
C SER A 193 -21.98 31.55 21.58
N LYS A 194 -22.76 30.67 20.93
CA LYS A 194 -22.69 29.20 21.11
C LYS A 194 -21.74 28.51 20.18
N VAL A 195 -21.22 29.26 19.19
CA VAL A 195 -20.28 28.73 18.20
C VAL A 195 -18.90 28.67 18.83
N ILE A 196 -18.27 27.51 18.66
CA ILE A 196 -16.93 27.22 19.15
C ILE A 196 -16.04 26.88 17.95
N ARG A 197 -14.93 27.62 17.79
CA ARG A 197 -13.91 27.27 16.80
C ARG A 197 -13.05 26.13 17.31
N VAL A 198 -12.88 25.11 16.50
CA VAL A 198 -12.02 23.96 16.75
C VAL A 198 -10.75 24.09 15.89
N PHE A 199 -9.58 24.14 16.54
CA PHE A 199 -8.28 24.10 15.85
C PHE A 199 -7.83 22.67 15.68
N HIS A 200 -7.95 22.16 14.46
CA HIS A 200 -7.66 20.79 14.09
C HIS A 200 -6.80 20.78 12.81
N PRO A 201 -5.47 20.85 12.96
CA PRO A 201 -4.58 20.93 11.80
C PRO A 201 -4.72 19.71 10.89
N ASN A 202 -4.69 19.96 9.60
CA ASN A 202 -4.75 18.92 8.57
C ASN A 202 -5.97 17.96 8.71
N HIS A 203 -7.12 18.49 9.08
CA HIS A 203 -8.32 17.67 9.21
C HIS A 203 -8.86 17.17 7.85
N GLY A 204 -8.52 17.83 6.73
CA GLY A 204 -8.90 17.42 5.38
C GLY A 204 -10.39 17.58 5.03
N MET A 205 -11.21 18.06 5.95
CA MET A 205 -12.62 18.31 5.69
C MET A 205 -12.77 19.58 4.83
N HIS A 206 -13.61 19.50 3.84
CA HIS A 206 -14.00 20.60 2.98
C HIS A 206 -15.53 20.56 2.81
N GLY A 207 -16.21 21.54 3.32
CA GLY A 207 -17.67 21.57 3.30
C GLY A 207 -18.30 21.30 4.67
N THR A 208 -19.60 21.46 4.72
CA THR A 208 -20.37 21.50 5.98
C THR A 208 -20.99 20.17 6.38
N SER A 209 -21.00 19.20 5.49
CA SER A 209 -21.66 17.89 5.69
C SER A 209 -20.77 16.81 6.35
N ASN A 210 -19.80 17.23 7.17
CA ASN A 210 -18.91 16.30 7.86
C ASN A 210 -19.37 16.07 9.30
N ASN A 211 -19.34 14.80 9.73
CA ASN A 211 -19.60 14.46 11.12
C ASN A 211 -18.28 14.43 11.89
N VAL A 212 -18.25 15.15 13.00
CA VAL A 212 -17.09 15.18 13.90
C VAL A 212 -17.56 14.94 15.33
N THR A 213 -16.92 14.01 16.01
CA THR A 213 -17.12 13.78 17.44
C THR A 213 -15.98 14.44 18.21
N ILE A 214 -16.32 15.37 19.08
CA ILE A 214 -15.40 15.99 20.05
C ILE A 214 -15.55 15.27 21.38
N ALA A 215 -14.42 14.88 21.97
CA ALA A 215 -14.39 14.22 23.27
C ALA A 215 -13.17 14.67 24.08
N GLY A 216 -13.13 14.31 25.37
CA GLY A 216 -11.99 14.60 26.24
C GLY A 216 -11.93 16.03 26.76
N VAL A 217 -12.96 16.85 26.56
CA VAL A 217 -13.08 18.14 27.24
C VAL A 217 -13.31 17.87 28.72
N PRO A 218 -12.45 18.38 29.64
CA PRO A 218 -12.53 18.06 31.05
C PRO A 218 -13.86 18.51 31.69
N SER A 219 -14.26 17.84 32.76
CA SER A 219 -15.44 18.20 33.51
C SER A 219 -15.37 19.65 34.02
N GLY A 220 -16.50 20.34 33.99
CA GLY A 220 -16.62 21.74 34.41
C GLY A 220 -17.22 22.61 33.34
N THR A 221 -17.04 23.92 33.52
CA THR A 221 -17.60 24.96 32.65
C THR A 221 -16.45 25.69 31.95
N HIS A 222 -16.52 25.79 30.63
CA HIS A 222 -15.50 26.41 29.77
C HIS A 222 -16.07 27.72 29.21
N ASN A 223 -15.67 28.84 29.79
CA ASN A 223 -16.23 30.17 29.45
C ASN A 223 -17.76 30.20 29.36
N GLY A 224 -18.43 29.61 30.36
CA GLY A 224 -19.88 29.59 30.45
C GLY A 224 -20.59 28.41 29.76
N ILE A 225 -19.89 27.59 28.99
CA ILE A 225 -20.43 26.40 28.32
C ILE A 225 -19.98 25.15 29.09
N ALA A 226 -20.93 24.27 29.46
CA ALA A 226 -20.62 23.04 30.15
C ALA A 226 -19.87 22.05 29.22
N HIS A 227 -18.94 21.28 29.78
CA HIS A 227 -18.20 20.26 29.03
C HIS A 227 -19.11 19.24 28.33
N SER A 228 -20.25 18.90 28.93
CA SER A 228 -21.25 17.99 28.37
C SER A 228 -21.91 18.52 27.09
N ASP A 229 -21.95 19.84 26.92
CA ASP A 229 -22.53 20.50 25.77
C ASP A 229 -21.48 20.70 24.63
N ILE A 230 -20.21 20.45 24.96
CA ILE A 230 -19.09 20.50 24.01
C ILE A 230 -18.72 19.10 23.53
N ASN A 231 -18.63 18.13 24.47
CA ASN A 231 -18.40 16.74 24.14
C ASN A 231 -19.63 16.16 23.43
N GLY A 232 -19.48 15.74 22.19
CA GLY A 232 -20.60 15.20 21.42
C GLY A 232 -20.28 15.04 19.95
N THR A 233 -21.23 14.49 19.22
CA THR A 233 -21.14 14.33 17.77
C THR A 233 -21.88 15.46 17.08
N TYR A 234 -21.18 16.17 16.23
CA TYR A 234 -21.67 17.28 15.41
C TYR A 234 -21.87 16.78 13.98
N THR A 235 -23.11 16.81 13.51
CA THR A 235 -23.50 16.35 12.17
C THR A 235 -23.33 17.42 11.10
N SER A 236 -23.01 18.65 11.51
CA SER A 236 -22.66 19.77 10.61
C SER A 236 -21.61 20.65 11.26
N ILE A 237 -20.72 21.16 10.44
CA ILE A 237 -19.69 22.13 10.80
C ILE A 237 -19.83 23.36 9.91
N SER A 238 -19.23 24.47 10.29
CA SER A 238 -19.25 25.71 9.50
C SER A 238 -17.89 26.38 9.51
N ASN A 239 -17.72 27.41 8.69
CA ASN A 239 -16.47 28.18 8.58
C ASN A 239 -15.22 27.30 8.51
N VAL A 240 -15.27 26.28 7.65
CA VAL A 240 -14.19 25.30 7.47
C VAL A 240 -13.01 25.95 6.79
N THR A 241 -11.84 25.82 7.40
CA THR A 241 -10.55 26.26 6.86
C THR A 241 -9.60 25.06 6.76
N LEU A 242 -8.34 25.24 6.39
CA LEU A 242 -7.35 24.15 6.36
C LEU A 242 -7.12 23.50 7.72
N ASP A 243 -7.16 24.30 8.79
CA ASP A 243 -6.73 23.91 10.12
C ASP A 243 -7.78 24.18 11.22
N SER A 244 -9.00 24.55 10.84
CA SER A 244 -10.07 24.81 11.81
C SER A 244 -11.46 24.73 11.19
N TYR A 245 -12.44 24.57 12.04
CA TYR A 245 -13.87 24.65 11.72
C TYR A 245 -14.66 25.08 12.95
N ASP A 246 -15.89 25.49 12.74
CA ASP A 246 -16.81 25.88 13.81
C ASP A 246 -17.84 24.77 14.05
N ILE A 247 -18.10 24.50 15.34
CA ILE A 247 -19.19 23.67 15.85
C ILE A 247 -20.15 24.53 16.65
N THR A 248 -21.41 24.16 16.68
CA THR A 248 -22.40 24.82 17.55
C THR A 248 -22.65 23.94 18.76
N SER A 249 -22.32 24.41 19.97
CA SER A 249 -22.51 23.67 21.20
C SER A 249 -23.96 23.36 21.47
N GLY A 250 -24.23 22.26 22.19
CA GLY A 250 -25.56 21.88 22.65
C GLY A 250 -26.14 22.76 23.79
N SER A 251 -25.35 23.72 24.27
CA SER A 251 -25.71 24.56 25.40
C SER A 251 -26.94 25.42 25.14
N SER A 252 -27.76 25.61 26.17
CA SER A 252 -28.84 26.61 26.16
C SER A 252 -28.31 28.03 26.25
N SER A 253 -27.13 28.24 26.83
CA SER A 253 -26.52 29.54 27.10
C SER A 253 -25.36 29.82 26.14
N ASN A 254 -25.14 31.08 25.86
CA ASN A 254 -23.98 31.57 25.13
C ASN A 254 -22.71 31.56 26.00
N ALA A 255 -21.56 31.54 25.39
CA ALA A 255 -20.28 31.74 26.08
C ALA A 255 -20.25 33.11 26.77
N THR A 256 -19.69 33.14 27.98
CA THR A 256 -19.58 34.35 28.81
C THR A 256 -18.23 35.07 28.62
N ALA A 257 -17.30 34.45 27.88
CA ALA A 257 -16.00 35.02 27.56
C ALA A 257 -15.46 34.52 26.22
N THR A 258 -14.59 35.31 25.61
CA THR A 258 -13.78 34.90 24.46
C THR A 258 -12.43 34.36 24.95
N GLY A 259 -12.05 33.16 24.51
CA GLY A 259 -10.77 32.57 24.91
C GLY A 259 -10.62 31.13 24.48
N ASP A 260 -9.39 30.64 24.59
CA ASP A 260 -9.02 29.27 24.26
C ASP A 260 -9.24 28.35 25.48
N VAL A 261 -9.95 27.26 25.24
CA VAL A 261 -10.41 26.33 26.30
C VAL A 261 -10.24 24.87 25.89
N GLY A 262 -10.52 23.95 26.82
CA GLY A 262 -10.70 22.52 26.54
C GLY A 262 -9.61 21.60 27.10
N GLY A 263 -8.48 22.12 27.64
CA GLY A 263 -7.43 21.30 28.27
C GLY A 263 -6.54 20.54 27.29
N THR A 264 -5.92 19.44 27.75
CA THR A 264 -4.85 18.72 27.02
C THR A 264 -5.30 17.40 26.37
N ALA A 265 -6.49 16.90 26.71
CA ALA A 265 -6.94 15.56 26.30
C ALA A 265 -8.05 15.59 25.25
N ILE A 266 -8.26 16.71 24.57
CA ILE A 266 -9.31 16.84 23.56
C ILE A 266 -8.99 15.95 22.38
N THR A 267 -9.97 15.18 21.97
CA THR A 267 -9.90 14.39 20.73
C THR A 267 -10.97 14.83 19.75
N ALA A 268 -10.63 14.80 18.47
CA ALA A 268 -11.56 14.95 17.36
C ALA A 268 -11.58 13.67 16.53
N THR A 269 -12.76 13.12 16.33
CA THR A 269 -12.93 11.91 15.52
C THR A 269 -13.83 12.24 14.33
N GLN A 270 -13.32 12.04 13.14
CA GLN A 270 -14.07 12.25 11.90
C GLN A 270 -14.72 10.93 11.46
N ASN A 271 -15.88 11.00 10.79
CA ASN A 271 -16.51 9.85 10.15
C ASN A 271 -15.93 9.54 8.77
N ARG A 272 -15.18 10.49 8.19
CA ARG A 272 -14.57 10.38 6.89
C ARG A 272 -13.20 11.02 6.94
N VAL A 273 -12.14 10.27 6.59
CA VAL A 273 -10.75 10.72 6.68
C VAL A 273 -9.98 10.58 5.39
N PHE A 274 -10.55 9.93 4.39
CA PHE A 274 -9.98 9.83 3.06
C PHE A 274 -11.07 9.87 2.00
N ASP A 275 -10.70 10.34 0.82
CA ASP A 275 -11.54 10.42 -0.37
C ASP A 275 -11.09 9.44 -1.45
N VAL A 276 -9.81 9.09 -1.43
CA VAL A 276 -9.19 8.17 -2.37
C VAL A 276 -8.37 7.15 -1.62
N LEU A 277 -8.51 5.91 -2.00
CA LEU A 277 -7.67 4.80 -1.56
C LEU A 277 -6.82 4.34 -2.74
N ASN A 278 -5.52 4.28 -2.54
CA ASN A 278 -4.57 3.73 -3.48
C ASN A 278 -3.94 2.49 -2.87
N LEU A 279 -4.19 1.33 -3.48
CA LEU A 279 -3.57 0.07 -3.09
C LEU A 279 -2.31 -0.13 -3.93
N GLY A 280 -1.17 -0.26 -3.26
CA GLY A 280 0.10 -0.44 -3.92
C GLY A 280 0.92 -1.56 -3.29
N GLY A 281 1.88 -2.10 -4.06
CA GLY A 281 2.80 -3.09 -3.55
C GLY A 281 2.19 -4.44 -3.16
N ILE A 282 0.93 -4.72 -3.54
CA ILE A 282 0.36 -6.06 -3.36
C ILE A 282 1.12 -7.00 -4.28
N GLN A 283 1.87 -7.91 -3.69
CA GLN A 283 2.56 -8.94 -4.46
C GLN A 283 1.67 -10.17 -4.57
N THR A 284 1.30 -10.47 -5.79
CA THR A 284 0.51 -11.66 -6.12
C THR A 284 1.23 -12.47 -7.19
N MET A 285 1.02 -13.76 -7.16
CA MET A 285 1.43 -14.67 -8.21
C MET A 285 0.18 -15.38 -8.72
N THR A 286 -0.23 -15.05 -9.92
CA THR A 286 -1.26 -15.78 -10.65
C THR A 286 -0.57 -16.80 -11.54
N LEU A 287 -0.96 -18.07 -11.38
CA LEU A 287 -0.47 -19.19 -12.17
C LEU A 287 -1.48 -19.53 -13.27
N PRO A 288 -1.11 -20.36 -14.26
CA PRO A 288 -2.09 -20.83 -15.23
C PRO A 288 -3.36 -21.37 -14.56
N ASP A 289 -4.52 -21.08 -15.12
CA ASP A 289 -5.83 -21.50 -14.62
C ASP A 289 -6.21 -20.96 -13.22
N THR A 290 -5.51 -19.94 -12.74
CA THR A 290 -5.81 -19.25 -11.46
C THR A 290 -6.15 -17.80 -11.69
N ASN A 291 -6.97 -17.21 -10.81
CA ASN A 291 -7.33 -15.80 -10.86
C ASN A 291 -7.44 -15.19 -9.46
N ILE A 292 -7.19 -13.89 -9.37
CA ILE A 292 -7.41 -13.09 -8.16
C ILE A 292 -8.24 -11.88 -8.56
N ASP A 293 -9.41 -11.75 -7.95
CA ASP A 293 -10.27 -10.58 -8.07
C ASP A 293 -10.18 -9.75 -6.79
N TYR A 294 -10.10 -8.43 -6.96
CA TYR A 294 -9.88 -7.49 -5.87
C TYR A 294 -11.12 -6.66 -5.63
N PHE A 295 -11.51 -6.51 -4.37
CA PHE A 295 -12.61 -5.66 -3.95
C PHE A 295 -12.18 -4.79 -2.77
N VAL A 296 -12.79 -3.63 -2.63
CA VAL A 296 -12.59 -2.74 -1.49
C VAL A 296 -13.94 -2.40 -0.87
N ARG A 297 -14.01 -2.43 0.43
CA ARG A 297 -15.13 -1.94 1.20
C ARG A 297 -14.64 -0.92 2.22
N THR A 298 -15.23 0.25 2.22
CA THR A 298 -14.95 1.28 3.23
C THR A 298 -15.91 1.15 4.41
N THR A 299 -15.49 1.60 5.59
CA THR A 299 -16.28 1.56 6.82
C THR A 299 -16.26 2.90 7.55
N THR A 300 -17.23 3.13 8.42
CA THR A 300 -17.29 4.32 9.29
C THR A 300 -16.20 4.33 10.37
N GLY A 301 -15.44 3.27 10.48
CA GLY A 301 -14.35 3.08 11.41
C GLY A 301 -14.40 1.67 11.98
N ARG A 302 -13.27 1.16 12.40
CA ARG A 302 -13.18 -0.12 13.09
C ARG A 302 -13.25 0.12 14.59
N SER A 303 -14.32 -0.36 15.23
CA SER A 303 -14.43 -0.41 16.68
C SER A 303 -13.96 -1.76 17.18
N VAL A 304 -13.26 -1.78 18.29
CA VAL A 304 -12.89 -3.02 19.00
C VAL A 304 -14.13 -3.83 19.41
N HIS A 305 -15.31 -3.24 19.30
CA HIS A 305 -16.59 -3.82 19.73
C HIS A 305 -17.56 -4.14 18.60
N GLY A 306 -17.14 -4.04 17.33
CA GLY A 306 -17.96 -4.43 16.18
C GLY A 306 -19.19 -3.57 15.92
N SER A 307 -19.10 -2.26 16.20
CA SER A 307 -20.19 -1.30 15.99
C SER A 307 -20.03 -0.44 14.73
N GLU A 308 -19.15 -0.83 13.82
CA GLU A 308 -18.95 -0.12 12.56
C GLU A 308 -20.11 -0.36 11.60
N THR A 309 -20.47 0.70 10.87
CA THR A 309 -21.31 0.57 9.69
C THR A 309 -20.42 0.37 8.48
N GLU A 310 -20.55 -0.78 7.85
CA GLU A 310 -19.92 -1.04 6.57
C GLU A 310 -20.74 -0.39 5.45
N PHE A 311 -20.06 0.30 4.55
CA PHE A 311 -20.66 0.74 3.31
C PHE A 311 -20.74 -0.47 2.37
N THR A 312 -21.94 -0.90 2.07
CA THR A 312 -22.16 -2.10 1.24
C THR A 312 -21.56 -1.89 -0.15
N LEU A 313 -20.76 -2.86 -0.60
CA LEU A 313 -20.46 -3.02 -2.01
C LEU A 313 -21.77 -3.40 -2.71
N THR A 314 -22.32 -2.51 -3.49
CA THR A 314 -23.67 -2.65 -4.03
C THR A 314 -23.80 -3.58 -5.22
N SER A 315 -22.72 -4.14 -5.76
CA SER A 315 -22.79 -5.19 -6.80
C SER A 315 -21.46 -5.85 -7.09
N ALA A 316 -21.50 -6.99 -7.81
CA ALA A 316 -20.33 -7.67 -8.38
C ALA A 316 -19.53 -6.81 -9.40
N THR A 317 -19.98 -5.60 -9.70
CA THR A 317 -19.34 -4.63 -10.59
C THR A 317 -18.28 -3.77 -9.88
N ASN A 318 -18.20 -3.80 -8.56
CA ASN A 318 -17.17 -3.09 -7.76
C ASN A 318 -15.81 -3.81 -7.75
N LYS A 319 -15.63 -4.70 -8.68
CA LYS A 319 -14.35 -5.31 -8.95
C LYS A 319 -13.37 -4.22 -9.33
N LEU A 320 -12.33 -4.08 -8.54
CA LEU A 320 -11.27 -3.16 -8.89
C LEU A 320 -10.65 -3.62 -10.20
N ALA A 321 -10.67 -2.76 -11.21
CA ALA A 321 -9.90 -2.98 -12.43
C ALA A 321 -8.42 -2.91 -12.06
N VAL A 322 -7.94 -3.98 -11.46
CA VAL A 322 -6.58 -4.07 -11.04
C VAL A 322 -5.90 -5.10 -11.89
N ILE A 323 -4.95 -4.64 -12.69
CA ILE A 323 -3.69 -5.33 -12.85
C ILE A 323 -3.75 -6.43 -13.88
N ASN A 324 -2.93 -6.22 -14.82
CA ASN A 324 -2.44 -7.22 -15.72
C ASN A 324 -2.06 -8.50 -14.96
N ASN A 325 -2.91 -9.49 -15.02
CA ASN A 325 -2.74 -10.78 -14.34
C ASN A 325 -1.69 -11.68 -15.01
N ASP A 326 -1.05 -11.21 -16.08
CA ASP A 326 -0.23 -12.06 -16.95
C ASP A 326 1.18 -12.30 -16.43
N ASN A 327 1.56 -11.76 -15.27
CA ASN A 327 2.92 -11.89 -14.78
C ASN A 327 3.01 -12.15 -13.28
N ILE A 328 3.87 -13.07 -12.91
CA ILE A 328 4.49 -13.21 -11.60
C ILE A 328 5.22 -11.90 -11.31
N ALA A 329 4.57 -10.87 -10.86
CA ALA A 329 5.26 -9.62 -10.61
C ALA A 329 4.46 -8.59 -9.86
N PHE A 330 5.20 -7.68 -9.33
CA PHE A 330 4.82 -6.40 -8.78
C PHE A 330 3.82 -5.67 -9.65
N THR A 331 2.74 -5.33 -9.05
CA THR A 331 1.84 -4.38 -9.63
C THR A 331 2.22 -2.98 -9.21
N ALA A 332 2.26 -2.07 -10.17
CA ALA A 332 2.41 -0.65 -9.87
C ALA A 332 1.26 -0.19 -8.96
N PRO A 333 1.50 0.74 -8.02
CA PRO A 333 0.44 1.35 -7.24
C PRO A 333 -0.66 1.85 -8.15
N GLN A 334 -1.90 1.47 -7.87
CA GLN A 334 -3.06 1.93 -8.62
C GLN A 334 -4.04 2.64 -7.71
N MET A 335 -4.63 3.71 -8.22
CA MET A 335 -5.72 4.39 -7.54
C MET A 335 -6.98 3.53 -7.68
N VAL A 336 -7.53 3.15 -6.54
CA VAL A 336 -8.50 2.08 -6.48
C VAL A 336 -9.89 2.59 -6.15
N ALA A 337 -9.98 3.67 -5.41
CA ALA A 337 -11.26 4.13 -4.90
C ALA A 337 -11.29 5.63 -4.68
N SER A 338 -12.35 6.26 -5.12
CA SER A 338 -12.72 7.62 -4.72
C SER A 338 -14.24 7.68 -4.53
N ASP A 339 -14.74 8.72 -3.89
CA ASP A 339 -16.19 8.92 -3.75
C ASP A 339 -16.87 9.27 -5.08
N ILE A 340 -16.10 9.75 -6.06
CA ILE A 340 -16.55 9.93 -7.43
C ILE A 340 -15.46 9.36 -8.36
N ASN A 341 -15.70 8.18 -8.89
CA ASN A 341 -14.82 7.56 -9.88
C ASN A 341 -15.62 7.29 -11.16
N ALA A 342 -15.27 7.95 -12.26
CA ALA A 342 -16.01 7.84 -13.52
C ALA A 342 -15.89 6.45 -14.17
N THR A 343 -14.84 5.69 -13.86
CA THR A 343 -14.59 4.36 -14.43
C THR A 343 -14.93 3.20 -13.51
N ASN A 344 -14.97 3.46 -12.21
CA ASN A 344 -15.36 2.52 -11.18
C ASN A 344 -16.47 3.15 -10.36
N GLU A 345 -17.33 2.35 -9.78
CA GLU A 345 -18.41 2.87 -8.93
C GLU A 345 -17.84 3.65 -7.74
N SER A 346 -18.59 4.64 -7.29
CA SER A 346 -18.18 5.46 -6.17
C SER A 346 -18.05 4.63 -4.91
N ILE A 347 -16.90 4.71 -4.26
CA ILE A 347 -16.70 4.18 -2.93
C ILE A 347 -16.82 5.36 -1.97
N SER A 348 -17.75 5.27 -1.05
CA SER A 348 -17.86 6.29 0.00
C SER A 348 -16.61 6.28 0.86
N GLY A 349 -15.95 7.43 1.00
CA GLY A 349 -14.83 7.57 1.91
C GLY A 349 -15.23 7.24 3.34
N GLY A 350 -14.31 6.71 4.13
CA GLY A 350 -14.57 6.28 5.48
C GLY A 350 -13.40 6.51 6.42
N LYS A 351 -13.39 5.80 7.53
CA LYS A 351 -12.28 5.82 8.48
C LYS A 351 -11.39 4.58 8.37
N SER A 352 -11.92 3.54 7.77
CA SER A 352 -11.27 2.26 7.61
C SER A 352 -11.71 1.61 6.31
N PHE A 353 -11.03 0.56 5.91
CA PHE A 353 -11.38 -0.20 4.72
C PHE A 353 -11.00 -1.68 4.88
N TYR A 354 -11.66 -2.52 4.11
CA TYR A 354 -11.27 -3.90 3.87
C TYR A 354 -10.84 -4.05 2.43
N THR A 355 -9.74 -4.74 2.21
CA THR A 355 -9.40 -5.24 0.89
C THR A 355 -9.74 -6.72 0.86
N ILE A 356 -10.61 -7.11 -0.04
CA ILE A 356 -11.07 -8.48 -0.20
C ILE A 356 -10.47 -9.00 -1.49
N LEU A 357 -9.79 -10.15 -1.41
CA LEU A 357 -9.21 -10.83 -2.56
C LEU A 357 -9.92 -12.17 -2.72
N GLU A 358 -10.69 -12.30 -3.79
CA GLU A 358 -11.26 -13.60 -4.18
C GLU A 358 -10.26 -14.34 -5.05
N MET A 359 -9.88 -15.52 -4.62
CA MET A 359 -8.88 -16.36 -5.25
C MET A 359 -9.57 -17.61 -5.83
N THR A 360 -9.44 -17.81 -7.13
CA THR A 360 -10.07 -18.94 -7.82
C THR A 360 -9.05 -19.77 -8.57
N THR A 361 -9.33 -21.07 -8.71
CA THR A 361 -8.56 -21.97 -9.54
C THR A 361 -9.49 -22.96 -10.26
N THR A 362 -9.15 -23.29 -11.51
CA THR A 362 -9.75 -24.40 -12.25
C THR A 362 -8.80 -25.59 -12.35
N ASN A 363 -7.59 -25.46 -11.83
CA ASN A 363 -6.57 -26.51 -11.80
C ASN A 363 -6.32 -26.97 -10.35
N THR A 364 -6.63 -28.23 -10.06
CA THR A 364 -6.49 -28.79 -8.70
C THR A 364 -5.06 -28.84 -8.17
N LYS A 365 -4.06 -28.64 -9.02
CA LYS A 365 -2.64 -28.63 -8.64
C LYS A 365 -2.12 -27.23 -8.32
N LEU A 366 -2.85 -26.18 -8.70
CA LEU A 366 -2.41 -24.80 -8.65
C LEU A 366 -3.35 -23.94 -7.81
N SER A 367 -2.78 -22.96 -7.14
CA SER A 367 -3.48 -21.90 -6.43
C SER A 367 -2.79 -20.57 -6.70
N PRO A 368 -3.50 -19.45 -6.78
CA PRO A 368 -2.85 -18.16 -6.74
C PRO A 368 -2.18 -17.96 -5.38
N VAL A 369 -1.17 -17.12 -5.32
CA VAL A 369 -0.41 -16.82 -4.09
C VAL A 369 -0.45 -15.34 -3.82
N LEU A 370 -0.67 -14.99 -2.56
CA LEU A 370 -0.65 -13.63 -2.06
C LEU A 370 0.46 -13.49 -1.01
N ASP A 371 1.35 -12.51 -1.19
CA ASP A 371 2.30 -12.11 -0.17
C ASP A 371 1.64 -11.08 0.77
N THR A 372 1.27 -11.51 1.96
CA THR A 372 0.61 -10.66 2.96
C THR A 372 1.56 -9.73 3.71
N GLN A 373 2.88 -9.86 3.54
CA GLN A 373 3.87 -9.03 4.21
C GLN A 373 4.30 -7.80 3.40
N ARG A 374 3.99 -7.77 2.12
CA ARG A 374 4.41 -6.73 1.19
C ARG A 374 3.23 -6.02 0.56
N MET A 375 2.35 -5.55 1.41
CA MET A 375 1.19 -4.77 1.00
C MET A 375 1.30 -3.36 1.51
N SER A 376 0.87 -2.42 0.70
CA SER A 376 0.75 -1.02 1.10
C SER A 376 -0.57 -0.44 0.62
N ALA A 377 -1.10 0.48 1.41
CA ALA A 377 -2.26 1.26 1.04
C ALA A 377 -1.99 2.72 1.39
N PHE A 378 -2.35 3.61 0.49
CA PHE A 378 -2.26 5.05 0.70
C PHE A 378 -3.66 5.62 0.72
N THR A 379 -4.01 6.27 1.81
CA THR A 379 -5.24 7.04 1.90
C THR A 379 -4.96 8.49 1.59
N ILE A 380 -5.75 9.08 0.72
CA ILE A 380 -5.56 10.44 0.22
C ILE A 380 -6.81 11.23 0.55
N GLN A 381 -6.62 12.41 1.15
CA GLN A 381 -7.66 13.40 1.32
C GLN A 381 -7.66 14.34 0.11
N ASN A 382 -8.83 14.52 -0.49
CA ASN A 382 -8.97 15.48 -1.56
C ASN A 382 -9.01 16.91 -1.01
N ARG A 383 -8.16 17.76 -1.57
CA ARG A 383 -8.12 19.20 -1.26
C ARG A 383 -8.49 20.09 -2.45
N LEU A 384 -8.97 19.49 -3.51
CA LEU A 384 -9.46 20.26 -4.65
C LEU A 384 -10.83 20.82 -4.33
N ASN A 385 -10.98 22.11 -4.48
CA ASN A 385 -12.28 22.76 -4.46
C ASN A 385 -12.96 22.56 -5.80
N SER A 386 -14.28 22.42 -5.79
CA SER A 386 -15.05 22.44 -7.04
C SER A 386 -15.04 23.85 -7.63
N PRO A 387 -14.82 24.02 -8.94
CA PRO A 387 -14.86 25.33 -9.60
C PRO A 387 -16.18 26.08 -9.45
N THR A 388 -17.28 25.32 -9.33
CA THR A 388 -18.65 25.84 -9.37
C THR A 388 -19.45 25.65 -8.09
N SER A 389 -18.87 25.04 -7.05
CA SER A 389 -19.61 24.64 -5.85
C SER A 389 -19.65 25.77 -4.81
N SER A 390 -20.84 25.97 -4.24
CA SER A 390 -21.04 26.76 -3.03
C SER A 390 -20.50 26.12 -1.76
N ASN A 391 -20.06 24.85 -1.81
CA ASN A 391 -19.50 24.08 -0.69
C ASN A 391 -17.99 24.25 -0.51
N THR A 392 -17.41 25.26 -1.15
CA THR A 392 -16.03 25.61 -0.90
C THR A 392 -15.85 26.13 0.52
N PRO A 393 -14.70 25.81 1.16
CA PRO A 393 -14.35 26.46 2.42
C PRO A 393 -14.40 27.99 2.30
N SER A 394 -14.69 28.67 3.40
CA SER A 394 -14.75 30.13 3.44
C SER A 394 -13.35 30.74 3.40
N PHE A 395 -12.68 30.64 2.26
CA PHE A 395 -11.42 31.32 2.00
C PHE A 395 -11.66 32.70 1.42
N VAL A 396 -10.63 33.50 1.48
CA VAL A 396 -10.62 34.79 0.76
C VAL A 396 -10.49 34.59 -0.75
N ASP A 397 -10.88 35.58 -1.53
CA ASP A 397 -10.80 35.57 -2.98
C ASP A 397 -9.39 35.24 -3.48
N ASP A 398 -9.30 34.53 -4.61
CA ASP A 398 -8.02 34.13 -5.23
C ASP A 398 -7.16 35.34 -5.64
N THR A 399 -7.73 36.51 -5.82
CA THR A 399 -7.00 37.77 -6.08
C THR A 399 -6.48 38.44 -4.81
N ALA A 400 -6.99 38.06 -3.63
CA ALA A 400 -6.56 38.66 -2.36
C ALA A 400 -5.09 38.36 -2.04
N ASN A 401 -4.38 39.32 -1.47
CA ASN A 401 -2.97 39.17 -1.08
C ASN A 401 -2.75 38.15 0.06
N THR A 402 -3.74 37.95 0.93
CA THR A 402 -3.65 37.19 2.15
C THR A 402 -4.22 35.77 2.06
N GLY A 403 -4.67 35.35 0.89
CA GLY A 403 -5.28 34.02 0.78
C GLY A 403 -5.80 33.65 -0.59
N THR A 404 -6.74 32.72 -0.59
CA THR A 404 -7.29 32.14 -1.81
C THR A 404 -8.62 31.47 -1.47
N SER A 405 -9.52 31.34 -2.43
CA SER A 405 -10.76 30.57 -2.33
C SER A 405 -10.53 29.05 -2.40
N SER A 406 -9.33 28.60 -2.71
CA SER A 406 -9.00 27.20 -2.94
C SER A 406 -7.94 26.70 -1.96
N ALA A 407 -8.06 25.42 -1.58
CA ALA A 407 -7.09 24.76 -0.71
C ALA A 407 -5.86 24.22 -1.46
N ALA A 408 -5.99 23.92 -2.74
CA ALA A 408 -4.91 23.39 -3.56
C ALA A 408 -4.24 24.53 -4.34
N VAL A 409 -3.16 25.06 -3.80
CA VAL A 409 -2.44 26.21 -4.34
C VAL A 409 -0.94 25.98 -4.30
N TYR A 410 -0.28 26.39 -5.36
CA TYR A 410 1.17 26.48 -5.41
C TYR A 410 1.60 27.94 -5.63
N CYS A 411 2.46 28.47 -4.77
CA CYS A 411 3.08 29.78 -4.95
C CYS A 411 4.59 29.61 -5.12
N THR A 412 5.16 30.28 -6.11
CA THR A 412 6.62 30.36 -6.25
C THR A 412 7.19 31.22 -5.12
N LYS A 413 8.48 31.09 -4.87
CA LYS A 413 9.21 32.15 -4.16
C LYS A 413 9.22 33.43 -5.02
N PRO A 414 9.42 34.60 -4.43
CA PRO A 414 9.73 35.80 -5.21
C PRO A 414 10.91 35.56 -6.15
N ILE A 415 10.73 35.96 -7.41
CA ILE A 415 11.76 35.84 -8.45
C ILE A 415 12.26 37.25 -8.70
N LEU A 416 13.54 37.50 -8.50
CA LEU A 416 14.20 38.77 -8.70
C LEU A 416 14.83 38.82 -10.10
N LEU A 417 14.65 39.92 -10.78
CA LEU A 417 15.20 40.18 -12.10
C LEU A 417 16.35 41.21 -12.02
N GLU A 418 17.32 41.01 -12.86
CA GLU A 418 18.44 41.94 -12.97
C GLU A 418 18.05 43.24 -13.68
N ASN A 419 17.09 43.19 -14.59
CA ASN A 419 16.61 44.34 -15.38
C ASN A 419 15.08 44.47 -15.26
N ASN A 420 14.57 45.69 -15.48
CA ASN A 420 13.16 45.95 -15.53
C ASN A 420 12.49 45.19 -16.66
N SER A 421 11.32 44.67 -16.39
CA SER A 421 10.47 43.99 -17.36
C SER A 421 9.07 44.55 -17.36
N LYS A 422 8.31 44.34 -18.46
CA LYS A 422 6.95 44.88 -18.69
C LYS A 422 5.95 43.80 -19.09
N ALA A 423 6.40 42.58 -19.29
CA ALA A 423 5.53 41.45 -19.65
C ALA A 423 6.01 40.15 -19.05
N LEU A 424 5.08 39.22 -18.88
CA LEU A 424 5.33 37.85 -18.44
C LEU A 424 4.75 36.87 -19.47
N ASP A 425 5.54 35.88 -19.88
CA ASP A 425 5.13 34.72 -20.66
C ASP A 425 5.43 33.47 -19.85
N ILE A 426 4.39 32.78 -19.41
CA ILE A 426 4.50 31.57 -18.56
C ILE A 426 4.04 30.36 -19.37
N ARG A 427 4.81 29.29 -19.29
CA ARG A 427 4.52 27.99 -19.88
C ARG A 427 4.33 26.95 -18.80
N LEU A 428 3.19 26.28 -18.81
CA LEU A 428 2.84 25.22 -17.90
C LEU A 428 2.59 23.93 -18.70
N THR A 429 3.41 22.91 -18.49
CA THR A 429 3.13 21.57 -19.03
C THR A 429 2.31 20.80 -18.00
N ALA A 430 1.08 20.48 -18.35
CA ALA A 430 0.14 19.85 -17.44
C ALA A 430 -0.83 18.89 -18.16
N ASN A 431 -1.38 17.96 -17.41
CA ASN A 431 -2.60 17.24 -17.73
C ASN A 431 -3.76 17.93 -16.99
N ILE A 432 -4.55 18.73 -17.71
CA ILE A 432 -5.72 19.40 -17.17
C ILE A 432 -6.94 18.78 -17.85
N ARG A 433 -7.67 17.97 -17.11
CA ARG A 433 -8.82 17.23 -17.63
C ARG A 433 -10.08 18.09 -17.61
N SER A 434 -11.09 17.72 -18.39
CA SER A 434 -12.38 18.44 -18.44
C SER A 434 -13.13 18.51 -17.10
N THR A 435 -12.70 17.71 -16.12
CA THR A 435 -13.23 17.68 -14.75
C THR A 435 -12.38 18.50 -13.77
N SER A 436 -11.35 19.15 -14.26
CA SER A 436 -10.43 19.95 -13.45
C SER A 436 -10.15 21.31 -14.10
N GLU A 437 -9.66 22.24 -13.31
CA GLU A 437 -9.35 23.59 -13.70
C GLU A 437 -8.02 23.99 -13.06
N VAL A 438 -7.20 24.74 -13.81
CA VAL A 438 -5.96 25.32 -13.32
C VAL A 438 -5.94 26.77 -13.70
N GLU A 439 -5.97 27.63 -12.70
CA GLU A 439 -5.87 29.09 -12.87
C GLU A 439 -4.49 29.57 -12.46
N MET A 440 -3.98 30.58 -13.17
CA MET A 440 -2.68 31.17 -12.88
C MET A 440 -2.78 32.65 -12.64
N TYR A 441 -2.09 33.09 -11.60
CA TYR A 441 -2.05 34.50 -11.17
C TYR A 441 -0.59 34.93 -11.01
N PHE A 442 -0.38 36.25 -11.11
CA PHE A 442 0.90 36.88 -10.84
C PHE A 442 0.74 38.10 -9.95
N ARG A 443 1.82 38.48 -9.33
CA ARG A 443 2.01 39.82 -8.75
C ARG A 443 3.42 40.29 -9.02
N VAL A 444 3.60 41.61 -9.21
CA VAL A 444 4.87 42.21 -9.61
C VAL A 444 5.18 43.41 -8.74
N SER A 445 6.46 43.69 -8.53
CA SER A 445 6.92 44.85 -7.78
C SER A 445 8.28 45.33 -8.29
N THR A 446 8.56 46.61 -8.11
CA THR A 446 9.91 47.17 -8.19
C THR A 446 10.68 47.01 -6.88
N ASP A 447 9.98 46.62 -5.81
CA ASP A 447 10.52 46.37 -4.48
C ASP A 447 10.08 44.98 -4.05
N GLY A 448 11.02 44.00 -4.13
CA GLY A 448 10.73 42.58 -3.84
C GLY A 448 10.21 42.31 -2.43
N ASP A 449 10.53 43.17 -1.47
CA ASP A 449 10.15 43.03 -0.08
C ASP A 449 8.66 43.31 0.19
N LYS A 450 7.94 43.83 -0.79
CA LYS A 450 6.51 44.20 -0.68
C LYS A 450 5.57 43.32 -1.52
N LEU A 451 6.06 42.27 -2.15
CA LEU A 451 5.22 41.42 -2.99
C LEU A 451 4.05 40.83 -2.22
N ASP A 452 4.22 40.43 -0.98
CA ASP A 452 3.21 39.83 -0.12
C ASP A 452 2.06 40.80 0.29
N GLU A 453 2.27 42.11 0.17
CA GLU A 453 1.24 43.12 0.40
C GLU A 453 0.36 43.36 -0.83
N LEU A 454 0.76 42.86 -2.01
CA LEU A 454 0.09 43.12 -3.27
C LEU A 454 -0.95 42.07 -3.60
N SER A 455 -2.08 42.50 -4.17
CA SER A 455 -3.09 41.64 -4.74
C SER A 455 -2.56 40.83 -5.93
N TRP A 456 -3.15 39.69 -6.16
CA TRP A 456 -2.84 38.86 -7.31
C TRP A 456 -3.65 39.30 -8.54
N THR A 457 -3.02 39.26 -9.69
CA THR A 457 -3.65 39.57 -10.98
C THR A 457 -3.74 38.27 -11.80
N PRO A 458 -4.91 37.95 -12.38
CA PRO A 458 -5.03 36.76 -13.22
C PRO A 458 -4.28 36.95 -14.55
N PHE A 459 -3.65 35.90 -15.06
CA PHE A 459 -3.18 35.82 -16.44
C PHE A 459 -4.37 35.67 -17.40
N ASN A 460 -4.17 35.91 -18.66
CA ASN A 460 -5.16 35.74 -19.75
C ASN A 460 -6.55 36.34 -19.42
N SER A 461 -6.61 37.37 -18.62
CA SER A 461 -7.79 38.07 -18.09
C SER A 461 -8.59 37.38 -16.98
N ASP A 462 -8.63 36.06 -16.89
CA ASP A 462 -9.41 35.29 -15.91
C ASP A 462 -8.61 34.19 -15.19
N GLY A 463 -7.33 34.04 -15.53
CA GLY A 463 -6.46 33.00 -14.98
C GLY A 463 -6.47 31.71 -15.77
N SER A 464 -7.39 31.52 -16.70
CA SER A 464 -7.55 30.27 -17.46
C SER A 464 -6.42 30.03 -18.47
N PRO A 465 -6.15 28.78 -18.87
CA PRO A 465 -5.18 28.46 -19.92
C PRO A 465 -5.63 28.96 -21.30
N ASP A 466 -4.67 29.19 -22.18
CA ASP A 466 -4.86 29.71 -23.55
C ASP A 466 -5.46 28.70 -24.54
N SER A 467 -5.54 27.46 -24.19
CA SER A 467 -5.92 26.35 -25.09
C SER A 467 -6.81 25.31 -24.41
N SER A 468 -7.44 24.48 -25.25
CA SER A 468 -8.35 23.43 -24.78
C SER A 468 -7.68 22.39 -23.90
N ILE A 469 -8.34 22.04 -22.85
CA ILE A 469 -7.97 20.97 -21.90
C ILE A 469 -8.19 19.58 -22.51
N VAL A 470 -7.74 18.54 -21.81
CA VAL A 470 -7.88 17.14 -22.29
C VAL A 470 -9.20 16.50 -21.82
N PRO A 471 -9.68 15.42 -22.46
CA PRO A 471 -10.84 14.65 -21.99
C PRO A 471 -10.67 14.14 -20.55
N ALA A 472 -11.78 13.84 -19.88
CA ALA A 472 -11.76 13.40 -18.48
C ALA A 472 -10.99 12.09 -18.25
N GLU A 473 -11.05 11.18 -19.21
CA GLU A 473 -10.45 9.84 -19.13
C GLU A 473 -8.96 9.83 -19.55
N ASP A 474 -8.46 10.93 -20.12
CA ASP A 474 -7.07 11.00 -20.61
C ASP A 474 -6.10 11.34 -19.46
N ASP A 475 -5.40 10.36 -18.96
CA ASP A 475 -4.40 10.46 -17.90
C ASP A 475 -2.95 10.51 -18.40
N THR A 476 -2.75 10.40 -19.70
CA THR A 476 -1.42 10.27 -20.32
C THR A 476 -0.96 11.53 -21.06
N THR A 477 -1.89 12.30 -21.59
CA THR A 477 -1.57 13.45 -22.43
C THR A 477 -1.23 14.68 -21.59
N PHE A 478 0.00 15.13 -21.71
CA PHE A 478 0.44 16.43 -21.18
C PHE A 478 0.51 17.44 -22.31
N LYS A 479 -0.13 18.60 -22.09
CA LYS A 479 -0.06 19.75 -23.01
C LYS A 479 0.73 20.90 -22.40
N GLU A 480 1.36 21.69 -23.24
CA GLU A 480 1.93 22.97 -22.84
C GLU A 480 0.86 24.05 -22.99
N TYR A 481 0.51 24.67 -21.88
CA TYR A 481 -0.41 25.81 -21.80
C TYR A 481 0.37 27.10 -21.64
N LYS A 482 -0.15 28.16 -22.26
CA LYS A 482 0.46 29.50 -22.23
C LYS A 482 -0.39 30.44 -21.40
N TYR A 483 0.28 31.20 -20.53
CA TYR A 483 -0.30 32.27 -19.74
C TYR A 483 0.50 33.54 -19.96
N THR A 484 -0.15 34.58 -20.42
CA THR A 484 0.51 35.83 -20.80
C THR A 484 -0.07 37.04 -20.10
N ALA A 485 0.79 37.97 -19.73
CA ALA A 485 0.42 39.27 -19.28
C ALA A 485 1.35 40.29 -19.94
N SER A 486 0.78 41.24 -20.68
CA SER A 486 1.48 42.34 -21.34
C SER A 486 1.08 43.69 -20.74
N ASP A 487 1.82 44.72 -21.09
CA ASP A 487 1.55 46.09 -20.66
C ASP A 487 1.49 46.29 -19.14
N ILE A 488 2.31 45.50 -18.43
CA ILE A 488 2.49 45.61 -16.98
C ILE A 488 3.39 46.82 -16.72
N ASN A 489 3.16 47.53 -15.62
CA ASN A 489 4.10 48.56 -15.16
C ASN A 489 5.49 47.93 -14.92
N ASP A 490 6.53 48.74 -15.11
CA ASP A 490 7.92 48.27 -14.88
C ASP A 490 8.06 47.54 -13.54
N PHE A 491 8.67 46.34 -13.57
CA PHE A 491 8.91 45.54 -12.40
C PHE A 491 10.30 44.89 -12.43
N THR A 492 10.87 44.66 -11.27
CA THR A 492 12.14 43.95 -11.06
C THR A 492 11.96 42.66 -10.24
N SER A 493 10.74 42.39 -9.77
CA SER A 493 10.43 41.16 -9.06
C SER A 493 9.01 40.72 -9.38
N PHE A 494 8.81 39.42 -9.41
CA PHE A 494 7.48 38.82 -9.59
C PHE A 494 7.32 37.55 -8.80
N GLN A 495 6.09 37.14 -8.62
CA GLN A 495 5.71 35.87 -8.00
C GLN A 495 4.51 35.30 -8.76
N LEU A 496 4.48 33.95 -8.88
CA LEU A 496 3.40 33.22 -9.53
C LEU A 496 2.60 32.46 -8.50
N LYS A 497 1.31 32.37 -8.73
CA LYS A 497 0.39 31.51 -7.99
C LYS A 497 -0.40 30.66 -8.98
N VAL A 498 -0.42 29.33 -8.73
CA VAL A 498 -1.20 28.35 -9.47
C VAL A 498 -2.28 27.83 -8.54
N VAL A 499 -3.53 27.96 -8.95
CA VAL A 499 -4.71 27.49 -8.21
C VAL A 499 -5.29 26.29 -8.96
N MET A 500 -5.49 25.19 -8.23
CA MET A 500 -5.99 23.94 -8.80
C MET A 500 -7.38 23.65 -8.23
N LYS A 501 -8.33 23.36 -9.11
CA LYS A 501 -9.72 23.02 -8.77
C LYS A 501 -10.13 21.74 -9.51
N GLY A 502 -11.16 21.06 -9.05
CA GLY A 502 -11.67 19.84 -9.70
C GLY A 502 -12.97 19.36 -9.09
N THR A 503 -13.76 18.68 -9.90
CA THR A 503 -15.04 18.08 -9.49
C THR A 503 -14.93 16.60 -9.15
N ILE A 504 -13.85 15.96 -9.58
CA ILE A 504 -13.61 14.52 -9.37
C ILE A 504 -12.29 14.33 -8.65
N SER A 505 -12.33 13.80 -7.44
CA SER A 505 -11.16 13.63 -6.59
C SER A 505 -10.15 12.60 -7.12
N SER A 506 -10.61 11.65 -7.93
CA SER A 506 -9.74 10.67 -8.59
C SER A 506 -9.02 11.21 -9.82
N TYR A 507 -9.43 12.36 -10.33
CA TYR A 507 -8.87 12.98 -11.54
C TYR A 507 -8.35 14.39 -11.30
N PRO A 508 -7.37 14.57 -10.38
CA PRO A 508 -6.78 15.86 -10.14
C PRO A 508 -6.00 16.33 -11.35
N PRO A 509 -5.82 17.64 -11.54
CA PRO A 509 -4.88 18.14 -12.52
C PRO A 509 -3.45 17.75 -12.12
N VAL A 510 -2.63 17.38 -13.09
CA VAL A 510 -1.25 16.98 -12.86
C VAL A 510 -0.31 17.98 -13.53
N LEU A 511 0.52 18.65 -12.74
CA LEU A 511 1.49 19.63 -13.21
C LEU A 511 2.87 18.98 -13.34
N ARG A 512 3.54 19.21 -14.47
CA ARG A 512 4.83 18.57 -14.77
C ARG A 512 5.98 19.55 -14.86
N ASP A 513 5.78 20.71 -15.53
CA ASP A 513 6.82 21.69 -15.79
C ASP A 513 6.22 23.09 -15.77
N LEU A 514 6.92 24.04 -15.13
CA LEU A 514 6.55 25.44 -15.07
C LEU A 514 7.76 26.30 -15.45
N ARG A 515 7.63 27.05 -16.53
CA ARG A 515 8.67 27.98 -17.04
C ARG A 515 8.12 29.37 -17.13
N GLY A 516 8.90 30.35 -16.69
CA GLY A 516 8.54 31.76 -16.74
C GLY A 516 9.60 32.59 -17.47
N ILE A 517 9.14 33.49 -18.34
CA ILE A 517 9.97 34.44 -19.05
C ILE A 517 9.44 35.82 -18.76
N ALA A 518 10.29 36.68 -18.21
CA ALA A 518 10.01 38.12 -18.07
C ALA A 518 10.63 38.86 -19.25
N LEU A 519 9.85 39.71 -19.88
CA LEU A 519 10.24 40.40 -21.10
C LEU A 519 10.38 41.91 -20.81
N ALA A 520 11.54 42.46 -21.16
CA ALA A 520 11.80 43.89 -21.26
C ALA A 520 11.40 44.35 -22.67
N VAL A 521 10.23 44.95 -22.81
CA VAL A 521 9.71 45.38 -24.10
C VAL A 521 9.81 46.89 -24.21
#